data_9cc3bed1d7617312fdb56ed0493f9f84
#
_entry.id   9cc3bed1d7617312fdb56ed0493f9f84
#
_cell.length_a   1.000
_cell.length_b   1.000
_cell.length_c   1.000
_cell.angle_alpha   90.00
_cell.angle_beta   90.00
_cell.angle_gamma   90.00
#
_symmetry.space_group_name_H-M   'P 1'
#
loop_
_entity.id
_entity.type
_entity.pdbx_description
1 polymer ?
#
loop_
_entity_poly.entity_id
_entity_poly.type
_entity_poly.pdbx_seq_one_letter_code
_entity_poly.pdbx_strand_id
1 'polypeptide(L)'
;MAISLANPDMPLARFATGKLGIVRPTLARSYLVVAYRTLAGLPLDAAEQAGALTLWQRRLSQVDPKLIDPSGMAHPPESVDAAIGVWQDARALVPHAPTVRVTADYFSMDYTTVQNCLADSFHAAATRLRALVTEVPPDSDEAHAWLLAQDQVFASCSVAPHHVPRPGETAGPTKIIPTPLPASLPARARMDRDYQIAAATFYAGDLVEAERLFTAIGNDVASPYRARARYLVARAIFRGADSSHDAAAAYRRALSALDALIADPKAAAMRGAALRYRTLVLTHLKPDVRAREISVRLATEHVGGELEDLLADYTVLLDRDPAALALTAPDTDRLSAWIGVMKTPASGPSFERALAIYGKSPSPVWLVAALVSAENARDPRLTPLLDTAIATPASSQAYPTLALEWVRLSRARGVSDREVFARLQEARAHLAADSTVSTKNAFTLASAQTSPSVAEFVTNTSLVAAGLTAEPGATVPDPSLKPAIPDEVATLMQRLPLATWREAALSPALPPTPY
;
A
#
# COMPACT_ATOMS: atom_id res chain seq x y z
N MET A 1 -3.86 20.45 14.25
CA MET A 1 -4.52 19.20 14.73
C MET A 1 -4.54 18.22 13.58
N ALA A 2 -3.91 17.05 13.75
CA ALA A 2 -3.81 16.09 12.65
C ALA A 2 -5.09 15.25 12.60
N ILE A 3 -6.00 15.59 11.70
CA ILE A 3 -7.04 14.66 11.25
C ILE A 3 -6.41 13.91 10.07
N SER A 4 -6.29 12.58 10.16
CA SER A 4 -5.84 11.80 9.02
C SER A 4 -6.85 11.94 7.90
N LEU A 5 -6.43 12.55 6.79
CA LEU A 5 -7.28 12.69 5.62
C LEU A 5 -7.01 11.59 4.57
N ALA A 6 -5.84 10.97 4.64
CA ALA A 6 -5.41 9.94 3.69
C ALA A 6 -5.57 8.50 4.21
N ASN A 7 -5.51 8.31 5.52
CA ASN A 7 -5.59 7.02 6.18
C ASN A 7 -6.70 7.01 7.25
N PRO A 8 -7.31 5.86 7.54
CA PRO A 8 -8.18 5.70 8.70
C PRO A 8 -7.42 5.89 10.01
N ASP A 9 -8.15 6.16 11.11
CA ASP A 9 -7.57 6.22 12.44
C ASP A 9 -6.98 4.85 12.84
N MET A 10 -5.95 4.90 13.67
CA MET A 10 -5.41 3.68 14.27
C MET A 10 -6.33 3.12 15.35
N PRO A 11 -6.37 1.81 15.57
CA PRO A 11 -5.62 0.78 14.83
C PRO A 11 -6.26 0.45 13.48
N LEU A 12 -5.46 0.21 12.45
CA LEU A 12 -5.94 -0.09 11.09
C LEU A 12 -6.77 -1.38 11.02
N ALA A 13 -6.57 -2.32 11.94
CA ALA A 13 -7.37 -3.53 12.07
C ALA A 13 -8.87 -3.25 12.19
N ARG A 14 -9.23 -2.15 12.85
CA ARG A 14 -10.62 -1.70 12.94
C ARG A 14 -11.24 -1.43 11.56
N PHE A 15 -10.51 -0.72 10.70
CA PHE A 15 -10.98 -0.42 9.35
C PHE A 15 -11.04 -1.68 8.48
N ALA A 16 -10.07 -2.59 8.62
CA ALA A 16 -10.07 -3.87 7.93
C ALA A 16 -11.30 -4.73 8.28
N THR A 17 -11.80 -4.66 9.51
CA THR A 17 -13.03 -5.35 9.92
C THR A 17 -14.33 -4.68 9.41
N GLY A 18 -14.23 -3.65 8.59
CA GLY A 18 -15.37 -2.96 8.00
C GLY A 18 -15.97 -1.83 8.88
N LYS A 19 -15.33 -1.46 9.99
CA LYS A 19 -15.75 -0.30 10.80
C LYS A 19 -15.19 0.99 10.19
N LEU A 20 -15.83 1.48 9.13
CA LEU A 20 -15.29 2.50 8.24
C LEU A 20 -15.19 3.89 8.87
N GLY A 21 -16.12 4.27 9.76
CA GLY A 21 -16.28 5.66 10.17
C GLY A 21 -16.74 6.52 8.98
N ILE A 22 -16.08 7.67 8.76
CA ILE A 22 -16.41 8.57 7.67
C ILE A 22 -15.58 8.20 6.43
N VAL A 23 -16.25 7.82 5.35
CA VAL A 23 -15.62 7.55 4.06
C VAL A 23 -15.38 8.87 3.33
N ARG A 24 -14.11 9.22 3.13
CA ARG A 24 -13.68 10.50 2.57
C ARG A 24 -12.99 10.33 1.22
N PRO A 25 -13.13 11.28 0.29
CA PRO A 25 -12.39 11.31 -0.98
C PRO A 25 -10.87 11.29 -0.81
N THR A 26 -10.39 11.83 0.31
CA THR A 26 -8.96 11.92 0.64
C THR A 26 -8.32 10.61 1.05
N LEU A 27 -9.10 9.58 1.43
CA LEU A 27 -8.56 8.26 1.75
C LEU A 27 -7.73 7.70 0.60
N ALA A 28 -6.60 7.05 0.92
CA ALA A 28 -5.81 6.37 -0.09
C ALA A 28 -6.64 5.25 -0.77
N ARG A 29 -6.30 4.93 -2.01
CA ARG A 29 -7.12 4.04 -2.86
C ARG A 29 -7.34 2.66 -2.26
N SER A 30 -6.35 2.10 -1.59
CA SER A 30 -6.51 0.78 -0.93
C SER A 30 -7.57 0.79 0.17
N TYR A 31 -7.72 1.89 0.91
CA TYR A 31 -8.81 2.05 1.88
C TYR A 31 -10.16 2.26 1.19
N LEU A 32 -10.20 2.99 0.07
CA LEU A 32 -11.42 3.14 -0.72
C LEU A 32 -11.91 1.79 -1.28
N VAL A 33 -11.02 0.89 -1.70
CA VAL A 33 -11.41 -0.47 -2.11
C VAL A 33 -12.11 -1.20 -0.97
N VAL A 34 -11.54 -1.17 0.23
CA VAL A 34 -12.15 -1.82 1.42
C VAL A 34 -13.47 -1.16 1.79
N ALA A 35 -13.55 0.16 1.73
CA ALA A 35 -14.80 0.89 1.96
C ALA A 35 -15.88 0.50 0.95
N TYR A 36 -15.53 0.45 -0.35
CA TYR A 36 -16.45 -0.01 -1.39
C TYR A 36 -16.99 -1.40 -1.09
N ARG A 37 -16.12 -2.38 -0.83
CA ARG A 37 -16.49 -3.77 -0.55
C ARG A 37 -17.46 -3.84 0.64
N THR A 38 -17.11 -3.15 1.74
CA THR A 38 -17.96 -3.13 2.94
C THR A 38 -19.32 -2.52 2.68
N LEU A 39 -19.39 -1.39 1.96
CA LEU A 39 -20.65 -0.73 1.61
C LEU A 39 -21.46 -1.54 0.59
N ALA A 40 -20.80 -2.34 -0.24
CA ALA A 40 -21.43 -3.26 -1.20
C ALA A 40 -21.94 -4.57 -0.57
N GLY A 41 -21.71 -4.79 0.73
CA GLY A 41 -22.10 -6.01 1.41
C GLY A 41 -21.13 -7.19 1.24
N LEU A 42 -19.88 -6.92 0.82
CA LEU A 42 -18.79 -7.88 0.70
C LEU A 42 -17.62 -7.48 1.62
N PRO A 43 -17.79 -7.48 2.96
CA PRO A 43 -16.71 -7.14 3.88
C PRO A 43 -15.56 -8.15 3.76
N LEU A 44 -14.37 -7.75 4.20
CA LEU A 44 -13.19 -8.62 4.17
C LEU A 44 -13.36 -9.82 5.10
N ASP A 45 -13.04 -11.02 4.62
CA ASP A 45 -12.86 -12.18 5.50
C ASP A 45 -11.54 -12.10 6.29
N ALA A 46 -11.28 -13.07 7.18
CA ALA A 46 -10.11 -13.04 8.06
C ALA A 46 -8.77 -13.06 7.29
N ALA A 47 -8.69 -13.81 6.19
CA ALA A 47 -7.48 -13.88 5.36
C ALA A 47 -7.26 -12.57 4.59
N GLU A 48 -8.33 -11.99 4.07
CA GLU A 48 -8.32 -10.70 3.39
C GLU A 48 -7.97 -9.56 4.37
N GLN A 49 -8.50 -9.56 5.59
CA GLN A 49 -8.13 -8.60 6.63
C GLN A 49 -6.64 -8.63 6.93
N ALA A 50 -6.08 -9.83 7.10
CA ALA A 50 -4.65 -10.01 7.32
C ALA A 50 -3.80 -9.51 6.13
N GLY A 51 -4.23 -9.76 4.89
CA GLY A 51 -3.58 -9.25 3.69
C GLY A 51 -3.60 -7.72 3.59
N ALA A 52 -4.76 -7.10 3.84
CA ALA A 52 -4.88 -5.64 3.88
C ALA A 52 -3.97 -5.01 4.94
N LEU A 53 -3.96 -5.58 6.16
CA LEU A 53 -3.10 -5.11 7.24
C LEU A 53 -1.62 -5.25 6.89
N THR A 54 -1.20 -6.37 6.29
CA THR A 54 0.18 -6.57 5.84
C THR A 54 0.59 -5.47 4.86
N LEU A 55 -0.24 -5.18 3.85
CA LEU A 55 0.04 -4.11 2.89
C LEU A 55 0.17 -2.74 3.56
N TRP A 56 -0.78 -2.38 4.42
CA TRP A 56 -0.80 -1.06 5.07
C TRP A 56 0.35 -0.88 6.06
N GLN A 57 0.65 -1.88 6.87
CA GLN A 57 1.76 -1.85 7.81
C GLN A 57 3.11 -1.79 7.08
N ARG A 58 3.26 -2.52 5.98
CA ARG A 58 4.47 -2.44 5.14
C ARG A 58 4.67 -1.03 4.56
N ARG A 59 3.59 -0.34 4.16
CA ARG A 59 3.67 1.06 3.71
C ARG A 59 4.03 2.02 4.86
N LEU A 60 3.46 1.82 6.04
CA LEU A 60 3.81 2.60 7.23
C LEU A 60 5.26 2.39 7.65
N SER A 61 5.80 1.18 7.56
CA SER A 61 7.19 0.87 7.89
C SER A 61 8.21 1.61 7.02
N GLN A 62 7.83 1.96 5.79
CA GLN A 62 8.67 2.78 4.90
C GLN A 62 8.77 4.24 5.38
N VAL A 63 7.80 4.71 6.15
CA VAL A 63 7.81 6.05 6.75
C VAL A 63 8.57 6.02 8.07
N ASP A 64 8.21 5.13 8.98
CA ASP A 64 8.89 4.90 10.25
C ASP A 64 8.69 3.43 10.69
N PRO A 65 9.76 2.62 10.82
CA PRO A 65 9.67 1.24 11.29
C PRO A 65 9.00 1.09 12.66
N LYS A 66 8.99 2.12 13.50
CA LYS A 66 8.34 2.09 14.82
C LYS A 66 6.81 2.12 14.73
N LEU A 67 6.24 2.46 13.56
CA LEU A 67 4.79 2.49 13.33
C LEU A 67 4.21 1.11 13.04
N ILE A 68 5.02 0.07 12.94
CA ILE A 68 4.56 -1.28 12.66
C ILE A 68 3.86 -1.84 13.88
N ASP A 69 2.60 -2.23 13.70
CA ASP A 69 1.90 -3.14 14.58
C ASP A 69 1.76 -4.49 13.85
N PRO A 70 2.58 -5.49 14.16
CA PRO A 70 2.55 -6.77 13.47
C PRO A 70 1.32 -7.61 13.84
N SER A 71 0.52 -7.19 14.82
CA SER A 71 -0.68 -7.92 15.21
C SER A 71 -1.69 -7.98 14.07
N GLY A 72 -2.14 -9.18 13.73
CA GLY A 72 -3.09 -9.41 12.66
C GLY A 72 -2.51 -9.45 11.24
N MET A 73 -1.20 -9.28 11.05
CA MET A 73 -0.56 -9.46 9.75
C MET A 73 -0.44 -10.94 9.39
N ALA A 74 -0.71 -11.28 8.12
CA ALA A 74 -0.52 -12.65 7.64
C ALA A 74 0.96 -13.04 7.62
N HIS A 75 1.81 -12.13 7.18
CA HIS A 75 3.25 -12.29 7.09
C HIS A 75 3.92 -10.99 7.52
N PRO A 76 4.40 -10.88 8.77
CA PRO A 76 5.22 -9.75 9.17
C PRO A 76 6.40 -9.62 8.20
N PRO A 77 6.70 -8.43 7.68
CA PRO A 77 7.84 -8.27 6.79
C PRO A 77 9.11 -8.66 7.54
N GLU A 78 9.79 -9.68 7.04
CA GLU A 78 11.14 -9.96 7.53
C GLU A 78 12.05 -8.80 7.14
N SER A 79 12.78 -8.25 8.09
CA SER A 79 13.78 -7.26 7.77
C SER A 79 14.92 -7.93 7.00
N VAL A 80 15.46 -7.25 6.00
CA VAL A 80 16.63 -7.77 5.27
C VAL A 80 17.82 -7.95 6.22
N ASP A 81 17.91 -7.14 7.27
CA ASP A 81 18.94 -7.29 8.31
C ASP A 81 18.80 -8.61 9.06
N ALA A 82 17.58 -9.08 9.34
CA ALA A 82 17.36 -10.39 9.93
C ALA A 82 17.84 -11.52 9.00
N ALA A 83 17.54 -11.42 7.70
CA ALA A 83 18.01 -12.39 6.71
C ALA A 83 19.53 -12.35 6.52
N ILE A 84 20.15 -11.17 6.60
CA ILE A 84 21.62 -11.02 6.65
C ILE A 84 22.17 -11.70 7.90
N GLY A 85 21.51 -11.59 9.04
CA GLY A 85 21.89 -12.33 10.27
C GLY A 85 21.89 -13.84 10.04
N VAL A 86 20.87 -14.39 9.41
CA VAL A 86 20.78 -15.83 9.04
C VAL A 86 21.94 -16.25 8.12
N TRP A 87 22.34 -15.35 7.19
CA TRP A 87 23.53 -15.57 6.35
C TRP A 87 24.83 -15.56 7.16
N GLN A 88 25.01 -14.60 8.07
CA GLN A 88 26.19 -14.51 8.91
C GLN A 88 26.34 -15.72 9.84
N ASP A 89 25.24 -16.23 10.39
CA ASP A 89 25.22 -17.48 11.16
C ASP A 89 25.67 -18.70 10.33
N ALA A 90 25.24 -18.77 9.07
CA ALA A 90 25.68 -19.82 8.16
C ALA A 90 27.16 -19.69 7.82
N ARG A 91 27.65 -18.46 7.59
CA ARG A 91 29.08 -18.17 7.36
C ARG A 91 29.98 -18.64 8.48
N ALA A 92 29.52 -18.51 9.72
CA ALA A 92 30.29 -18.94 10.90
C ALA A 92 30.56 -20.46 10.94
N LEU A 93 29.88 -21.25 10.11
CA LEU A 93 30.15 -22.69 9.97
C LEU A 93 31.47 -22.98 9.23
N VAL A 94 32.03 -22.03 8.51
CA VAL A 94 33.31 -22.17 7.80
C VAL A 94 34.39 -21.54 8.67
N PRO A 95 35.32 -22.32 9.23
CA PRO A 95 36.40 -21.81 10.10
C PRO A 95 37.29 -20.82 9.35
N HIS A 96 37.87 -19.87 10.07
CA HIS A 96 38.81 -18.89 9.49
C HIS A 96 38.26 -18.06 8.33
N ALA A 97 36.93 -18.01 8.14
CA ALA A 97 36.33 -17.16 7.14
C ALA A 97 36.64 -15.67 7.40
N PRO A 98 37.01 -14.87 6.41
CA PRO A 98 37.30 -13.45 6.61
C PRO A 98 36.06 -12.72 7.15
N THR A 99 36.26 -11.73 8.00
CA THR A 99 35.16 -10.87 8.45
C THR A 99 34.70 -9.99 7.31
N VAL A 100 33.45 -10.12 6.89
CA VAL A 100 32.83 -9.32 5.84
C VAL A 100 31.56 -8.66 6.37
N ARG A 101 31.47 -7.34 6.16
CA ARG A 101 30.21 -6.63 6.40
C ARG A 101 29.34 -6.73 5.15
N VAL A 102 28.20 -7.39 5.29
CA VAL A 102 27.17 -7.45 4.23
C VAL A 102 26.10 -6.42 4.57
N THR A 103 25.75 -5.58 3.62
CA THR A 103 24.64 -4.63 3.70
C THR A 103 23.80 -4.75 2.43
N ALA A 104 22.54 -4.39 2.52
CA ALA A 104 21.63 -4.35 1.38
C ALA A 104 20.85 -3.03 1.44
N ASP A 105 21.42 -1.99 0.85
CA ASP A 105 20.88 -0.64 0.90
C ASP A 105 19.70 -0.48 -0.07
N TYR A 106 18.83 0.46 0.25
CA TYR A 106 17.78 0.91 -0.64
C TYR A 106 18.32 2.01 -1.55
N PHE A 107 17.93 1.97 -2.81
CA PHE A 107 18.25 2.99 -3.81
C PHE A 107 16.97 3.68 -4.25
N SER A 108 16.97 5.00 -4.24
CA SER A 108 15.90 5.78 -4.89
C SER A 108 16.25 5.95 -6.37
N MET A 109 15.37 5.45 -7.23
CA MET A 109 15.42 5.66 -8.67
C MET A 109 14.13 6.37 -9.07
N ASP A 110 14.23 7.63 -9.46
CA ASP A 110 13.09 8.53 -9.68
C ASP A 110 12.18 8.57 -8.43
N TYR A 111 10.98 8.06 -8.52
CA TYR A 111 10.02 8.00 -7.40
C TYR A 111 9.89 6.58 -6.81
N THR A 112 10.81 5.68 -7.17
CA THR A 112 10.75 4.27 -6.73
C THR A 112 11.96 3.94 -5.87
N THR A 113 11.72 3.29 -4.73
CA THR A 113 12.78 2.74 -3.89
C THR A 113 12.98 1.27 -4.26
N VAL A 114 14.20 0.91 -4.62
CA VAL A 114 14.57 -0.44 -5.04
C VAL A 114 15.63 -1.01 -4.10
N GLN A 115 15.47 -2.26 -3.70
CA GLN A 115 16.48 -3.02 -2.98
C GLN A 115 17.03 -4.12 -3.90
N ASN A 116 18.36 -4.17 -4.05
CA ASN A 116 18.98 -5.07 -5.03
C ASN A 116 18.92 -6.53 -4.56
N CYS A 117 19.30 -6.81 -3.31
CA CYS A 117 19.23 -8.13 -2.70
C CYS A 117 18.09 -8.18 -1.68
N LEU A 118 17.18 -9.12 -1.84
CA LEU A 118 16.05 -9.34 -0.96
C LEU A 118 16.36 -10.47 0.05
N ALA A 119 15.56 -10.60 1.09
CA ALA A 119 15.73 -11.60 2.16
C ALA A 119 15.89 -13.03 1.63
N ASP A 120 15.15 -13.40 0.57
CA ASP A 120 15.21 -14.72 -0.06
C ASP A 120 16.59 -15.09 -0.62
N SER A 121 17.38 -14.11 -1.06
CA SER A 121 18.75 -14.37 -1.55
C SER A 121 19.70 -14.77 -0.44
N PHE A 122 19.59 -14.16 0.74
CA PHE A 122 20.39 -14.51 1.91
C PHE A 122 20.00 -15.87 2.48
N HIS A 123 18.70 -16.16 2.58
CA HIS A 123 18.20 -17.48 3.00
C HIS A 123 18.65 -18.60 2.06
N ALA A 124 18.58 -18.36 0.75
CA ALA A 124 19.00 -19.35 -0.24
C ALA A 124 20.50 -19.66 -0.13
N ALA A 125 21.33 -18.63 0.05
CA ALA A 125 22.76 -18.80 0.24
C ALA A 125 23.08 -19.52 1.55
N ALA A 126 22.44 -19.13 2.65
CA ALA A 126 22.59 -19.79 3.96
C ALA A 126 22.20 -21.26 3.89
N THR A 127 21.08 -21.58 3.22
CA THR A 127 20.64 -22.97 3.02
C THR A 127 21.66 -23.76 2.24
N ARG A 128 22.21 -23.21 1.13
CA ARG A 128 23.21 -23.91 0.33
C ARG A 128 24.53 -24.09 1.09
N LEU A 129 25.00 -23.09 1.84
CA LEU A 129 26.23 -23.22 2.62
C LEU A 129 26.09 -24.28 3.72
N ARG A 130 24.97 -24.30 4.44
CA ARG A 130 24.69 -25.36 5.43
C ARG A 130 24.71 -26.75 4.80
N ALA A 131 24.16 -26.92 3.61
CA ALA A 131 24.22 -28.17 2.89
C ALA A 131 25.68 -28.50 2.46
N LEU A 132 26.42 -27.51 1.95
CA LEU A 132 27.80 -27.71 1.49
C LEU A 132 28.71 -28.23 2.62
N VAL A 133 28.64 -27.66 3.82
CA VAL A 133 29.47 -28.10 4.95
C VAL A 133 29.08 -29.48 5.51
N THR A 134 27.99 -30.07 5.04
CA THR A 134 27.67 -31.48 5.26
C THR A 134 28.19 -32.40 4.13
N GLU A 135 28.43 -31.84 2.94
CA GLU A 135 28.95 -32.57 1.76
C GLU A 135 30.48 -32.62 1.76
N VAL A 136 31.14 -31.56 2.27
CA VAL A 136 32.60 -31.44 2.36
C VAL A 136 33.01 -30.92 3.74
N PRO A 137 34.28 -31.18 4.19
CA PRO A 137 34.77 -30.61 5.45
C PRO A 137 34.62 -29.08 5.49
N PRO A 138 34.14 -28.50 6.62
CA PRO A 138 33.93 -27.05 6.71
C PRO A 138 35.20 -26.19 6.51
N ASP A 139 36.37 -26.74 6.80
CA ASP A 139 37.69 -26.12 6.64
C ASP A 139 38.35 -26.42 5.28
N SER A 140 37.63 -27.07 4.36
CA SER A 140 38.16 -27.41 3.03
C SER A 140 38.29 -26.17 2.13
N ASP A 141 39.24 -26.25 1.18
CA ASP A 141 39.40 -25.24 0.12
C ASP A 141 38.10 -25.03 -0.68
N GLU A 142 37.31 -26.10 -0.86
CA GLU A 142 36.03 -26.03 -1.59
C GLU A 142 35.02 -25.20 -0.82
N ALA A 143 34.86 -25.39 0.50
CA ALA A 143 33.96 -24.61 1.34
C ALA A 143 34.37 -23.13 1.37
N HIS A 144 35.66 -22.86 1.54
CA HIS A 144 36.21 -21.50 1.52
C HIS A 144 36.02 -20.83 0.15
N ALA A 145 36.33 -21.52 -0.95
CA ALA A 145 36.19 -20.97 -2.30
C ALA A 145 34.73 -20.67 -2.65
N TRP A 146 33.79 -21.51 -2.18
CA TRP A 146 32.35 -21.25 -2.35
C TRP A 146 31.92 -20.02 -1.55
N LEU A 147 32.33 -19.94 -0.28
CA LEU A 147 31.99 -18.83 0.61
C LEU A 147 32.49 -17.49 0.09
N LEU A 148 33.79 -17.42 -0.31
CA LEU A 148 34.37 -16.19 -0.84
C LEU A 148 33.68 -15.71 -2.11
N ALA A 149 33.26 -16.63 -2.98
CA ALA A 149 32.49 -16.26 -4.16
C ALA A 149 31.10 -15.75 -3.81
N GLN A 150 30.46 -16.33 -2.78
CA GLN A 150 29.15 -15.82 -2.32
C GLN A 150 29.27 -14.44 -1.68
N ASP A 151 30.35 -14.15 -0.95
CA ASP A 151 30.66 -12.81 -0.45
C ASP A 151 30.80 -11.80 -1.60
N GLN A 152 31.43 -12.19 -2.72
CA GLN A 152 31.52 -11.36 -3.92
C GLN A 152 30.12 -11.10 -4.54
N VAL A 153 29.22 -12.09 -4.55
CA VAL A 153 27.84 -11.89 -4.99
C VAL A 153 27.16 -10.82 -4.13
N PHE A 154 27.29 -10.92 -2.81
CA PHE A 154 26.66 -10.00 -1.88
C PHE A 154 27.33 -8.63 -1.78
N ALA A 155 28.58 -8.49 -2.19
CA ALA A 155 29.22 -7.19 -2.35
C ALA A 155 28.47 -6.28 -3.35
N SER A 156 27.72 -6.87 -4.28
CA SER A 156 26.89 -6.13 -5.24
C SER A 156 25.50 -5.72 -4.68
N CYS A 157 25.13 -6.12 -3.45
CA CYS A 157 23.81 -5.82 -2.88
C CYS A 157 23.59 -4.33 -2.60
N SER A 158 24.65 -3.62 -2.18
CA SER A 158 24.63 -2.19 -1.88
C SER A 158 25.11 -1.31 -3.04
N VAL A 159 25.22 -1.89 -4.25
CA VAL A 159 25.56 -1.15 -5.46
C VAL A 159 24.28 -0.77 -6.18
N ALA A 160 24.05 0.53 -6.41
CA ALA A 160 22.90 1.00 -7.17
C ALA A 160 22.93 0.43 -8.60
N PRO A 161 21.85 -0.23 -9.05
CA PRO A 161 21.74 -0.65 -10.44
C PRO A 161 21.82 0.59 -11.35
N HIS A 162 22.68 0.55 -12.36
CA HIS A 162 22.83 1.63 -13.35
C HIS A 162 23.29 3.00 -12.78
N HIS A 163 23.89 3.06 -11.59
CA HIS A 163 24.46 4.30 -11.08
C HIS A 163 25.62 4.74 -11.98
N VAL A 164 25.44 5.88 -12.63
CA VAL A 164 26.52 6.59 -13.33
C VAL A 164 27.05 7.63 -12.36
N PRO A 165 28.33 7.52 -11.88
CA PRO A 165 28.90 8.49 -10.95
C PRO A 165 28.84 9.90 -11.54
N ARG A 166 28.41 10.87 -10.75
CA ARG A 166 28.48 12.28 -11.14
C ARG A 166 29.93 12.76 -11.12
N PRO A 167 30.31 13.79 -11.90
CA PRO A 167 31.64 14.38 -11.81
C PRO A 167 31.98 14.78 -10.36
N GLY A 168 33.04 14.19 -9.80
CA GLY A 168 33.47 14.40 -8.42
C GLY A 168 32.92 13.42 -7.38
N GLU A 169 32.05 12.50 -7.76
CA GLU A 169 31.58 11.42 -6.90
C GLU A 169 32.59 10.27 -6.89
N THR A 170 32.91 9.76 -5.70
CA THR A 170 33.81 8.59 -5.56
C THR A 170 33.10 7.39 -6.19
N ALA A 171 33.80 6.68 -7.08
CA ALA A 171 33.27 5.45 -7.66
C ALA A 171 32.78 4.52 -6.53
N GLY A 172 31.53 4.03 -6.66
CA GLY A 172 30.96 3.06 -5.73
C GLY A 172 31.84 1.79 -5.64
N PRO A 173 31.55 0.89 -4.71
CA PRO A 173 32.31 -0.34 -4.54
C PRO A 173 32.45 -1.08 -5.88
N THR A 174 33.67 -1.52 -6.19
CA THR A 174 33.97 -2.22 -7.44
C THR A 174 33.13 -3.50 -7.53
N LYS A 175 32.36 -3.63 -8.60
CA LYS A 175 31.59 -4.85 -8.88
C LYS A 175 32.56 -6.01 -9.07
N ILE A 176 32.50 -7.02 -8.23
CA ILE A 176 33.38 -8.17 -8.28
C ILE A 176 32.55 -9.37 -8.74
N ILE A 177 32.89 -9.91 -9.92
CA ILE A 177 32.28 -11.14 -10.41
C ILE A 177 33.22 -12.31 -10.08
N PRO A 178 32.71 -13.40 -9.45
CA PRO A 178 33.51 -14.58 -9.19
C PRO A 178 34.11 -15.17 -10.46
N THR A 179 35.35 -15.68 -10.41
CA THR A 179 35.97 -16.35 -11.54
C THR A 179 35.48 -17.77 -11.73
N PRO A 180 35.31 -18.27 -12.97
CA PRO A 180 34.94 -19.66 -13.24
C PRO A 180 35.89 -20.66 -12.59
N LEU A 181 35.37 -21.83 -12.22
CA LEU A 181 36.18 -22.93 -11.71
C LEU A 181 36.76 -23.78 -12.87
N PRO A 182 37.98 -24.38 -12.70
CA PRO A 182 38.55 -25.30 -13.64
C PRO A 182 37.65 -26.51 -13.92
N ALA A 183 37.70 -27.05 -15.14
CA ALA A 183 36.89 -28.21 -15.54
C ALA A 183 37.24 -29.49 -14.73
N SER A 184 38.42 -29.54 -14.12
CA SER A 184 38.88 -30.65 -13.28
C SER A 184 38.17 -30.76 -11.94
N LEU A 185 37.48 -29.70 -11.47
CA LEU A 185 36.74 -29.71 -10.21
C LEU A 185 35.39 -30.41 -10.35
N PRO A 186 34.80 -30.87 -9.23
CA PRO A 186 33.51 -31.56 -9.23
C PRO A 186 32.42 -30.76 -9.97
N ALA A 187 31.59 -31.46 -10.72
CA ALA A 187 30.50 -30.83 -11.49
C ALA A 187 29.59 -29.97 -10.61
N ARG A 188 29.31 -30.45 -9.39
CA ARG A 188 28.48 -29.72 -8.43
C ARG A 188 29.08 -28.36 -8.04
N ALA A 189 30.36 -28.34 -7.70
CA ALA A 189 31.07 -27.11 -7.37
C ALA A 189 31.06 -26.10 -8.53
N ARG A 190 31.24 -26.60 -9.78
CA ARG A 190 31.16 -25.76 -10.99
C ARG A 190 29.76 -25.19 -11.21
N MET A 191 28.70 -26.00 -11.04
CA MET A 191 27.31 -25.52 -11.15
C MET A 191 26.99 -24.45 -10.10
N ASP A 192 27.46 -24.62 -8.86
CA ASP A 192 27.33 -23.61 -7.81
C ASP A 192 28.02 -22.29 -8.22
N ARG A 193 29.25 -22.40 -8.75
CA ARG A 193 30.02 -21.23 -9.22
C ARG A 193 29.37 -20.54 -10.42
N ASP A 194 28.86 -21.28 -11.40
CA ASP A 194 28.15 -20.73 -12.54
C ASP A 194 26.91 -19.93 -12.09
N TYR A 195 26.19 -20.46 -11.10
CA TYR A 195 25.07 -19.72 -10.50
C TYR A 195 25.52 -18.45 -9.76
N GLN A 196 26.63 -18.51 -8.99
CA GLN A 196 27.19 -17.35 -8.30
C GLN A 196 27.63 -16.26 -9.29
N ILE A 197 28.26 -16.64 -10.40
CA ILE A 197 28.67 -15.71 -11.48
C ILE A 197 27.43 -15.03 -12.06
N ALA A 198 26.41 -15.81 -12.44
CA ALA A 198 25.17 -15.27 -13.00
C ALA A 198 24.44 -14.32 -12.03
N ALA A 199 24.40 -14.68 -10.74
CA ALA A 199 23.80 -13.84 -9.71
C ALA A 199 24.58 -12.53 -9.48
N ALA A 200 25.92 -12.61 -9.41
CA ALA A 200 26.76 -11.42 -9.28
C ALA A 200 26.60 -10.49 -10.48
N THR A 201 26.56 -11.03 -11.70
CA THR A 201 26.34 -10.28 -12.95
C THR A 201 24.97 -9.59 -12.94
N PHE A 202 23.92 -10.29 -12.47
CA PHE A 202 22.59 -9.75 -12.34
C PHE A 202 22.52 -8.57 -11.33
N TYR A 203 23.10 -8.74 -10.15
CA TYR A 203 23.14 -7.68 -9.15
C TYR A 203 24.09 -6.53 -9.55
N ALA A 204 25.12 -6.81 -10.34
CA ALA A 204 25.97 -5.80 -10.94
C ALA A 204 25.26 -4.95 -12.00
N GLY A 205 24.06 -5.35 -12.47
CA GLY A 205 23.24 -4.62 -13.44
C GLY A 205 23.55 -4.93 -14.91
N ASP A 206 24.44 -5.87 -15.21
CA ASP A 206 24.63 -6.39 -16.58
C ASP A 206 23.53 -7.42 -16.87
N LEU A 207 22.34 -6.91 -17.18
CA LEU A 207 21.14 -7.73 -17.31
C LEU A 207 21.12 -8.58 -18.58
N VAL A 208 21.82 -8.14 -19.63
CA VAL A 208 21.93 -8.89 -20.89
C VAL A 208 22.81 -10.12 -20.69
N GLU A 209 23.96 -9.94 -20.07
CA GLU A 209 24.86 -11.07 -19.78
C GLU A 209 24.26 -11.98 -18.70
N ALA A 210 23.58 -11.43 -17.68
CA ALA A 210 22.86 -12.22 -16.68
C ALA A 210 21.76 -13.09 -17.32
N GLU A 211 20.99 -12.56 -18.27
CA GLU A 211 19.99 -13.32 -19.04
C GLU A 211 20.67 -14.50 -19.77
N ARG A 212 21.78 -14.25 -20.44
CA ARG A 212 22.55 -15.29 -21.17
C ARG A 212 23.03 -16.39 -20.22
N LEU A 213 23.63 -16.02 -19.09
CA LEU A 213 24.15 -16.94 -18.08
C LEU A 213 23.05 -17.77 -17.45
N PHE A 214 21.96 -17.13 -16.98
CA PHE A 214 20.83 -17.86 -16.42
C PHE A 214 20.13 -18.75 -17.45
N THR A 215 20.11 -18.36 -18.71
CA THR A 215 19.57 -19.21 -19.79
C THR A 215 20.39 -20.49 -19.95
N ALA A 216 21.71 -20.39 -19.90
CA ALA A 216 22.60 -21.56 -19.97
C ALA A 216 22.34 -22.52 -18.78
N ILE A 217 22.27 -21.99 -17.55
CA ILE A 217 21.95 -22.77 -16.35
C ILE A 217 20.52 -23.36 -16.42
N GLY A 218 19.55 -22.61 -16.93
CA GLY A 218 18.15 -23.05 -17.08
C GLY A 218 17.96 -24.14 -18.12
N ASN A 219 18.86 -24.26 -19.08
CA ASN A 219 18.86 -25.30 -20.10
C ASN A 219 19.60 -26.57 -19.65
N ASP A 220 20.48 -26.47 -18.66
CA ASP A 220 21.18 -27.62 -18.11
C ASP A 220 20.24 -28.47 -17.25
N VAL A 221 19.92 -29.67 -17.72
CA VAL A 221 19.02 -30.61 -17.03
C VAL A 221 19.63 -31.17 -15.75
N ALA A 222 20.96 -31.15 -15.62
CA ALA A 222 21.68 -31.61 -14.43
C ALA A 222 21.80 -30.51 -13.37
N SER A 223 21.56 -29.25 -13.72
CA SER A 223 21.71 -28.14 -12.79
C SER A 223 20.61 -28.14 -11.72
N PRO A 224 20.99 -28.12 -10.43
CA PRO A 224 20.03 -27.98 -9.33
C PRO A 224 19.39 -26.60 -9.31
N TYR A 225 19.94 -25.63 -10.01
CA TYR A 225 19.44 -24.26 -10.13
C TYR A 225 18.53 -24.06 -11.33
N ARG A 226 18.27 -25.09 -12.15
CA ARG A 226 17.55 -25.02 -13.41
C ARG A 226 16.23 -24.23 -13.29
N ALA A 227 15.36 -24.58 -12.36
CA ALA A 227 14.06 -23.92 -12.21
C ALA A 227 14.21 -22.46 -11.75
N ARG A 228 15.12 -22.19 -10.79
CA ARG A 228 15.40 -20.84 -10.30
C ARG A 228 16.05 -19.98 -11.38
N ALA A 229 16.98 -20.51 -12.16
CA ALA A 229 17.63 -19.80 -13.25
C ALA A 229 16.61 -19.37 -14.32
N ARG A 230 15.69 -20.23 -14.72
CA ARG A 230 14.59 -19.88 -15.65
C ARG A 230 13.69 -18.75 -15.12
N TYR A 231 13.42 -18.72 -13.82
CA TYR A 231 12.73 -17.60 -13.17
C TYR A 231 13.58 -16.32 -13.25
N LEU A 232 14.89 -16.42 -12.99
CA LEU A 232 15.81 -15.27 -13.02
C LEU A 232 16.05 -14.74 -14.44
N VAL A 233 15.93 -15.57 -15.49
CA VAL A 233 15.88 -15.11 -16.90
C VAL A 233 14.74 -14.11 -17.07
N ALA A 234 13.53 -14.46 -16.65
CA ALA A 234 12.39 -13.55 -16.77
C ALA A 234 12.59 -12.25 -15.97
N ARG A 235 13.22 -12.34 -14.80
CA ARG A 235 13.56 -11.15 -14.00
C ARG A 235 14.63 -10.27 -14.67
N ALA A 236 15.64 -10.86 -15.29
CA ALA A 236 16.67 -10.12 -16.00
C ALA A 236 16.08 -9.38 -17.21
N ILE A 237 15.24 -10.04 -18.00
CA ILE A 237 14.54 -9.43 -19.13
C ILE A 237 13.65 -8.28 -18.67
N PHE A 238 12.85 -8.49 -17.61
CA PHE A 238 11.95 -7.46 -17.09
C PHE A 238 12.70 -6.24 -16.57
N ARG A 239 13.76 -6.43 -15.76
CA ARG A 239 14.57 -5.33 -15.24
C ARG A 239 15.31 -4.56 -16.34
N GLY A 240 15.64 -5.23 -17.44
CA GLY A 240 16.28 -4.62 -18.61
C GLY A 240 15.29 -3.90 -19.53
N ALA A 241 13.99 -4.06 -19.33
CA ALA A 241 12.98 -3.51 -20.23
C ALA A 241 12.98 -1.98 -20.28
N ASP A 242 13.17 -1.30 -19.14
CA ASP A 242 13.16 0.17 -19.06
C ASP A 242 14.35 0.80 -19.83
N SER A 243 15.45 0.06 -19.98
CA SER A 243 16.62 0.46 -20.78
C SER A 243 16.55 0.00 -22.25
N SER A 244 15.49 -0.71 -22.62
CA SER A 244 15.29 -1.26 -23.97
C SER A 244 14.60 -0.26 -24.89
N HIS A 245 14.98 -0.26 -26.18
CA HIS A 245 14.27 0.50 -27.21
C HIS A 245 12.81 0.04 -27.42
N ASP A 246 12.49 -1.21 -27.09
CA ASP A 246 11.14 -1.78 -27.12
C ASP A 246 10.87 -2.51 -25.81
N ALA A 247 10.46 -1.76 -24.80
CA ALA A 247 10.07 -2.29 -23.50
C ALA A 247 8.90 -3.29 -23.61
N ALA A 248 7.97 -3.06 -24.53
CA ALA A 248 6.83 -3.97 -24.73
C ALA A 248 7.27 -5.33 -25.28
N ALA A 249 8.27 -5.38 -26.17
CA ALA A 249 8.83 -6.63 -26.62
C ALA A 249 9.56 -7.37 -25.49
N ALA A 250 10.30 -6.65 -24.64
CA ALA A 250 10.95 -7.22 -23.48
C ALA A 250 9.93 -7.81 -22.50
N TYR A 251 8.86 -7.08 -22.18
CA TYR A 251 7.78 -7.60 -21.32
C TYR A 251 7.09 -8.83 -21.91
N ARG A 252 6.85 -8.88 -23.23
CA ARG A 252 6.31 -10.09 -23.90
C ARG A 252 7.25 -11.28 -23.78
N ARG A 253 8.57 -11.07 -23.92
CA ARG A 253 9.59 -12.13 -23.71
C ARG A 253 9.59 -12.64 -22.28
N ALA A 254 9.58 -11.73 -21.30
CA ALA A 254 9.50 -12.08 -19.88
C ALA A 254 8.23 -12.89 -19.57
N LEU A 255 7.08 -12.47 -20.10
CA LEU A 255 5.80 -13.17 -19.94
C LEU A 255 5.86 -14.58 -20.51
N SER A 256 6.38 -14.74 -21.72
CA SER A 256 6.55 -16.05 -22.37
C SER A 256 7.46 -16.98 -21.56
N ALA A 257 8.57 -16.46 -21.00
CA ALA A 257 9.47 -17.23 -20.16
C ALA A 257 8.78 -17.70 -18.86
N LEU A 258 7.96 -16.84 -18.24
CA LEU A 258 7.18 -17.17 -17.03
C LEU A 258 6.08 -18.19 -17.35
N ASP A 259 5.35 -18.04 -18.45
CA ASP A 259 4.29 -18.97 -18.85
C ASP A 259 4.89 -20.38 -19.11
N ALA A 260 6.05 -20.46 -19.76
CA ALA A 260 6.76 -21.72 -19.97
C ALA A 260 7.26 -22.35 -18.63
N LEU A 261 7.66 -21.54 -17.67
CA LEU A 261 8.08 -22.00 -16.35
C LEU A 261 6.88 -22.51 -15.53
N ILE A 262 5.75 -21.80 -15.56
CA ILE A 262 4.51 -22.16 -14.85
C ILE A 262 3.93 -23.47 -15.37
N ALA A 263 4.05 -23.71 -16.67
CA ALA A 263 3.58 -24.93 -17.32
C ALA A 263 4.47 -26.15 -17.07
N ASP A 264 5.72 -25.96 -16.61
CA ASP A 264 6.67 -27.06 -16.37
C ASP A 264 6.46 -27.72 -15.00
N PRO A 265 5.98 -29.00 -14.94
CA PRO A 265 5.79 -29.70 -13.67
C PRO A 265 7.09 -29.85 -12.85
N LYS A 266 8.25 -29.89 -13.52
CA LYS A 266 9.57 -30.00 -12.88
C LYS A 266 10.00 -28.69 -12.20
N ALA A 267 9.30 -27.59 -12.45
CA ALA A 267 9.55 -26.29 -11.85
C ALA A 267 8.53 -25.92 -10.76
N ALA A 268 7.79 -26.88 -10.20
CA ALA A 268 6.71 -26.66 -9.23
C ALA A 268 7.12 -25.76 -8.05
N ALA A 269 8.37 -25.88 -7.55
CA ALA A 269 8.90 -25.07 -6.47
C ALA A 269 8.96 -23.55 -6.79
N MET A 270 9.06 -23.19 -8.08
CA MET A 270 9.12 -21.78 -8.54
C MET A 270 7.78 -21.25 -9.02
N ARG A 271 6.74 -22.11 -9.10
CA ARG A 271 5.45 -21.75 -9.69
C ARG A 271 4.79 -20.56 -9.01
N GLY A 272 4.77 -20.52 -7.68
CA GLY A 272 4.19 -19.41 -6.91
C GLY A 272 4.91 -18.08 -7.18
N ALA A 273 6.24 -18.09 -7.16
CA ALA A 273 7.04 -16.91 -7.48
C ALA A 273 6.83 -16.46 -8.94
N ALA A 274 6.76 -17.42 -9.87
CA ALA A 274 6.52 -17.12 -11.28
C ALA A 274 5.13 -16.53 -11.54
N LEU A 275 4.09 -17.00 -10.88
CA LEU A 275 2.74 -16.46 -10.97
C LEU A 275 2.68 -15.01 -10.47
N ARG A 276 3.27 -14.70 -9.31
CA ARG A 276 3.35 -13.32 -8.80
C ARG A 276 4.11 -12.41 -9.76
N TYR A 277 5.25 -12.88 -10.28
CA TYR A 277 6.05 -12.07 -11.21
C TYR A 277 5.37 -11.88 -12.57
N ARG A 278 4.63 -12.88 -13.05
CA ARG A 278 3.77 -12.80 -14.23
C ARG A 278 2.74 -11.68 -14.11
N THR A 279 2.12 -11.58 -12.95
CA THR A 279 1.18 -10.51 -12.63
C THR A 279 1.82 -9.12 -12.76
N LEU A 280 3.04 -8.95 -12.21
CA LEU A 280 3.81 -7.71 -12.34
C LEU A 280 4.11 -7.38 -13.82
N VAL A 281 4.52 -8.37 -14.63
CA VAL A 281 4.76 -8.16 -16.08
C VAL A 281 3.49 -7.72 -16.80
N LEU A 282 2.34 -8.33 -16.50
CA LEU A 282 1.04 -7.95 -17.07
C LEU A 282 0.62 -6.53 -16.69
N THR A 283 0.94 -6.10 -15.47
CA THR A 283 0.70 -4.73 -15.00
C THR A 283 1.42 -3.69 -15.87
N HIS A 284 2.58 -4.04 -16.45
CA HIS A 284 3.32 -3.18 -17.38
C HIS A 284 2.86 -3.32 -18.83
N LEU A 285 2.54 -4.53 -19.26
CA LEU A 285 2.23 -4.82 -20.66
C LEU A 285 0.78 -4.45 -21.05
N LYS A 286 -0.17 -4.67 -20.15
CA LYS A 286 -1.62 -4.46 -20.38
C LYS A 286 -2.27 -3.88 -19.13
N PRO A 287 -1.90 -2.66 -18.72
CA PRO A 287 -2.32 -2.08 -17.44
C PRO A 287 -3.84 -1.93 -17.32
N ASP A 288 -4.51 -1.49 -18.38
CA ASP A 288 -5.96 -1.28 -18.43
C ASP A 288 -6.75 -2.59 -18.33
N VAL A 289 -6.30 -3.64 -19.02
CA VAL A 289 -6.92 -4.97 -18.93
C VAL A 289 -6.74 -5.54 -17.53
N ARG A 290 -5.53 -5.42 -16.98
CA ARG A 290 -5.22 -5.93 -15.63
C ARG A 290 -5.97 -5.17 -14.55
N ALA A 291 -6.06 -3.85 -14.63
CA ALA A 291 -6.84 -3.04 -13.70
C ALA A 291 -8.32 -3.48 -13.66
N ARG A 292 -8.91 -3.73 -14.82
CA ARG A 292 -10.30 -4.18 -14.93
C ARG A 292 -10.50 -5.58 -14.36
N GLU A 293 -9.60 -6.50 -14.65
CA GLU A 293 -9.62 -7.87 -14.10
C GLU A 293 -9.56 -7.85 -12.56
N ILE A 294 -8.62 -7.09 -12.00
CA ILE A 294 -8.49 -6.96 -10.55
C ILE A 294 -9.73 -6.29 -9.95
N SER A 295 -10.21 -5.22 -10.56
CA SER A 295 -11.39 -4.49 -10.10
C SER A 295 -12.61 -5.38 -10.00
N VAL A 296 -12.88 -6.19 -11.02
CA VAL A 296 -14.03 -7.13 -11.02
C VAL A 296 -13.87 -8.15 -9.90
N ARG A 297 -12.72 -8.78 -9.77
CA ARG A 297 -12.45 -9.74 -8.68
C ARG A 297 -12.64 -9.11 -7.29
N LEU A 298 -12.03 -7.95 -7.06
CA LEU A 298 -12.16 -7.23 -5.78
C LEU A 298 -13.59 -6.79 -5.48
N ALA A 299 -14.40 -6.52 -6.50
CA ALA A 299 -15.79 -6.08 -6.34
C ALA A 299 -16.77 -7.22 -6.07
N THR A 300 -16.46 -8.46 -6.48
CA THR A 300 -17.46 -9.56 -6.55
C THR A 300 -17.05 -10.83 -5.83
N GLU A 301 -15.78 -10.97 -5.42
CA GLU A 301 -15.26 -12.23 -4.90
C GLU A 301 -14.53 -12.03 -3.55
N HIS A 302 -14.53 -13.09 -2.72
CA HIS A 302 -13.54 -13.23 -1.68
C HIS A 302 -12.27 -13.82 -2.31
N VAL A 303 -11.17 -13.08 -2.20
CA VAL A 303 -9.88 -13.43 -2.83
C VAL A 303 -8.88 -14.00 -1.82
N GLY A 304 -9.27 -14.09 -0.55
CA GLY A 304 -8.47 -14.68 0.52
C GLY A 304 -7.07 -14.07 0.63
N GLY A 305 -6.05 -14.92 0.71
CA GLY A 305 -4.65 -14.47 0.83
C GLY A 305 -4.08 -13.71 -0.37
N GLU A 306 -4.77 -13.67 -1.52
CA GLU A 306 -4.33 -12.88 -2.68
C GLU A 306 -4.63 -11.37 -2.53
N LEU A 307 -5.41 -10.96 -1.51
CA LEU A 307 -5.86 -9.56 -1.38
C LEU A 307 -4.69 -8.58 -1.30
N GLU A 308 -3.62 -8.91 -0.59
CA GLU A 308 -2.44 -8.05 -0.46
C GLU A 308 -1.86 -7.70 -1.83
N ASP A 309 -1.57 -8.72 -2.65
CA ASP A 309 -0.97 -8.56 -3.97
C ASP A 309 -1.93 -7.81 -4.92
N LEU A 310 -3.23 -8.16 -4.89
CA LEU A 310 -4.24 -7.51 -5.74
C LEU A 310 -4.44 -6.04 -5.38
N LEU A 311 -4.47 -5.69 -4.09
CA LEU A 311 -4.56 -4.28 -3.65
C LEU A 311 -3.30 -3.49 -4.02
N ALA A 312 -2.12 -4.10 -3.89
CA ALA A 312 -0.86 -3.47 -4.27
C ALA A 312 -0.85 -3.16 -5.78
N ASP A 313 -1.09 -4.17 -6.62
CA ASP A 313 -1.13 -4.03 -8.08
C ASP A 313 -2.19 -3.01 -8.52
N TYR A 314 -3.41 -3.13 -7.98
CA TYR A 314 -4.52 -2.26 -8.35
C TYR A 314 -4.25 -0.80 -8.01
N THR A 315 -3.64 -0.54 -6.85
CA THR A 315 -3.29 0.82 -6.44
C THR A 315 -2.28 1.44 -7.40
N VAL A 316 -1.23 0.70 -7.76
CA VAL A 316 -0.21 1.15 -8.73
C VAL A 316 -0.83 1.44 -10.10
N LEU A 317 -1.73 0.57 -10.56
CA LEU A 317 -2.43 0.77 -11.83
C LEU A 317 -3.28 2.03 -11.84
N LEU A 318 -4.03 2.28 -10.76
CA LEU A 318 -4.83 3.50 -10.60
C LEU A 318 -3.98 4.76 -10.44
N ASP A 319 -2.74 4.67 -9.95
CA ASP A 319 -1.83 5.81 -9.81
C ASP A 319 -1.24 6.27 -11.15
N ARG A 320 -1.12 5.38 -12.13
CA ARG A 320 -0.59 5.69 -13.47
C ARG A 320 -1.49 6.65 -14.26
N ASP A 321 -2.79 6.40 -14.25
CA ASP A 321 -3.78 7.30 -14.87
C ASP A 321 -5.13 7.22 -14.13
N PRO A 322 -5.24 7.92 -12.99
CA PRO A 322 -6.43 7.83 -12.15
C PRO A 322 -7.68 8.37 -12.83
N ALA A 323 -7.55 9.39 -13.64
CA ALA A 323 -8.70 10.05 -14.26
C ALA A 323 -9.24 9.24 -15.45
N ALA A 324 -8.37 8.74 -16.31
CA ALA A 324 -8.77 7.96 -17.49
C ALA A 324 -9.37 6.61 -17.10
N LEU A 325 -8.77 5.88 -16.17
CA LEU A 325 -9.29 4.58 -15.72
C LEU A 325 -10.64 4.70 -15.03
N ALA A 326 -10.82 5.76 -14.24
CA ALA A 326 -12.00 5.90 -13.39
C ALA A 326 -13.23 6.48 -14.10
N LEU A 327 -13.04 7.50 -14.95
CA LEU A 327 -14.15 8.16 -15.66
C LEU A 327 -14.55 7.41 -16.94
N THR A 328 -13.63 6.66 -17.55
CA THR A 328 -13.89 5.86 -18.75
C THR A 328 -14.22 4.39 -18.44
N ALA A 329 -14.12 3.97 -17.17
CA ALA A 329 -14.47 2.62 -16.78
C ALA A 329 -15.93 2.32 -17.22
N PRO A 330 -16.20 1.18 -17.88
CA PRO A 330 -17.55 0.82 -18.26
C PRO A 330 -18.43 0.61 -17.02
N ASP A 331 -19.75 0.72 -17.16
CA ASP A 331 -20.71 0.51 -16.05
C ASP A 331 -20.57 -0.90 -15.41
N THR A 332 -19.91 -1.83 -16.09
CA THR A 332 -19.58 -3.17 -15.57
C THR A 332 -18.42 -3.16 -14.59
N ASP A 333 -17.52 -2.17 -14.65
CA ASP A 333 -16.42 -1.98 -13.71
C ASP A 333 -16.82 -0.96 -12.64
N ARG A 334 -17.69 -1.40 -11.75
CA ARG A 334 -18.27 -0.51 -10.72
C ARG A 334 -17.28 -0.03 -9.67
N LEU A 335 -16.28 -0.82 -9.32
CA LEU A 335 -15.28 -0.43 -8.31
C LEU A 335 -14.39 0.70 -8.84
N SER A 336 -13.82 0.55 -10.04
CA SER A 336 -13.00 1.60 -10.66
C SER A 336 -13.81 2.88 -10.87
N ALA A 337 -15.08 2.76 -11.33
CA ALA A 337 -15.98 3.89 -11.50
C ALA A 337 -16.24 4.63 -10.17
N TRP A 338 -16.48 3.88 -9.08
CA TRP A 338 -16.72 4.47 -7.77
C TRP A 338 -15.48 5.17 -7.22
N ILE A 339 -14.31 4.53 -7.30
CA ILE A 339 -13.05 5.15 -6.88
C ILE A 339 -12.79 6.44 -7.66
N GLY A 340 -13.08 6.45 -8.96
CA GLY A 340 -12.94 7.64 -9.77
C GLY A 340 -13.82 8.78 -9.31
N VAL A 341 -15.10 8.52 -9.08
CA VAL A 341 -16.03 9.51 -8.52
C VAL A 341 -15.52 10.03 -7.18
N MET A 342 -15.08 9.14 -6.29
CA MET A 342 -14.55 9.52 -4.97
C MET A 342 -13.26 10.33 -5.06
N LYS A 343 -12.40 10.10 -6.05
CA LYS A 343 -11.12 10.81 -6.21
C LYS A 343 -11.26 12.14 -6.96
N THR A 344 -12.36 12.35 -7.65
CA THR A 344 -12.68 13.62 -8.34
C THR A 344 -14.07 14.12 -7.94
N PRO A 345 -14.34 14.29 -6.62
CA PRO A 345 -15.71 14.56 -6.15
C PRO A 345 -16.23 15.91 -6.64
N ALA A 346 -15.38 16.94 -6.65
CA ALA A 346 -15.72 18.29 -7.10
C ALA A 346 -15.71 18.37 -8.64
N SER A 347 -16.55 17.55 -9.29
CA SER A 347 -16.75 17.64 -10.73
C SER A 347 -18.18 17.26 -11.11
N GLY A 348 -18.81 18.08 -11.95
CA GLY A 348 -20.14 17.78 -12.48
C GLY A 348 -20.25 16.36 -13.06
N PRO A 349 -19.29 15.89 -13.88
CA PRO A 349 -19.27 14.50 -14.38
C PRO A 349 -19.30 13.43 -13.31
N SER A 350 -18.64 13.64 -12.15
CA SER A 350 -18.65 12.67 -11.05
C SER A 350 -20.03 12.52 -10.43
N PHE A 351 -20.70 13.64 -10.19
CA PHE A 351 -22.08 13.64 -9.68
C PHE A 351 -23.05 12.97 -10.67
N GLU A 352 -23.01 13.36 -11.94
CA GLU A 352 -23.86 12.78 -12.98
C GLU A 352 -23.68 11.26 -13.10
N ARG A 353 -22.43 10.81 -13.05
CA ARG A 353 -22.12 9.38 -13.10
C ARG A 353 -22.65 8.63 -11.88
N ALA A 354 -22.40 9.15 -10.68
CA ALA A 354 -22.88 8.54 -9.44
C ALA A 354 -24.41 8.44 -9.44
N LEU A 355 -25.09 9.50 -9.85
CA LEU A 355 -26.53 9.58 -9.92
C LEU A 355 -27.11 8.60 -10.96
N ALA A 356 -26.49 8.51 -12.12
CA ALA A 356 -26.93 7.59 -13.19
C ALA A 356 -26.82 6.12 -12.76
N ILE A 357 -25.74 5.76 -12.05
CA ILE A 357 -25.57 4.39 -11.56
C ILE A 357 -26.50 4.11 -10.37
N TYR A 358 -26.64 5.07 -9.46
CA TYR A 358 -27.58 4.96 -8.34
C TYR A 358 -29.02 4.77 -8.83
N GLY A 359 -29.44 5.54 -9.84
CA GLY A 359 -30.79 5.43 -10.42
C GLY A 359 -31.08 4.05 -11.04
N LYS A 360 -30.06 3.39 -11.62
CA LYS A 360 -30.18 2.02 -12.16
C LYS A 360 -30.14 0.94 -11.07
N SER A 361 -29.37 1.17 -10.00
CA SER A 361 -29.13 0.19 -8.94
C SER A 361 -28.87 0.91 -7.61
N PRO A 362 -29.95 1.32 -6.90
CA PRO A 362 -29.83 1.98 -5.61
C PRO A 362 -29.03 1.15 -4.61
N SER A 363 -28.03 1.76 -3.99
CA SER A 363 -27.18 1.09 -2.99
C SER A 363 -26.48 2.12 -2.11
N PRO A 364 -26.07 1.76 -0.87
CA PRO A 364 -25.29 2.65 -0.01
C PRO A 364 -24.01 3.15 -0.65
N VAL A 365 -23.35 2.32 -1.47
CA VAL A 365 -22.13 2.65 -2.23
C VAL A 365 -22.35 3.89 -3.09
N TRP A 366 -23.37 3.85 -3.93
CA TRP A 366 -23.62 4.92 -4.90
C TRP A 366 -24.36 6.10 -4.30
N LEU A 367 -25.11 5.90 -3.20
CA LEU A 367 -25.67 7.00 -2.43
C LEU A 367 -24.56 7.86 -1.80
N VAL A 368 -23.54 7.22 -1.18
CA VAL A 368 -22.36 7.92 -0.65
C VAL A 368 -21.65 8.70 -1.76
N ALA A 369 -21.38 8.06 -2.91
CA ALA A 369 -20.69 8.71 -4.02
C ALA A 369 -21.48 9.91 -4.58
N ALA A 370 -22.80 9.77 -4.72
CA ALA A 370 -23.65 10.85 -5.23
C ALA A 370 -23.67 12.06 -4.27
N LEU A 371 -23.84 11.83 -2.97
CA LEU A 371 -23.86 12.93 -2.02
C LEU A 371 -22.49 13.58 -1.85
N VAL A 372 -21.42 12.80 -1.78
CA VAL A 372 -20.04 13.32 -1.68
C VAL A 372 -19.66 14.17 -2.90
N SER A 373 -20.10 13.77 -4.11
CA SER A 373 -19.78 14.49 -5.35
C SER A 373 -20.75 15.62 -5.71
N ALA A 374 -21.79 15.84 -4.92
CA ALA A 374 -22.77 16.91 -5.17
C ALA A 374 -22.19 18.30 -4.82
N GLU A 375 -21.95 19.10 -5.86
CA GLU A 375 -21.51 20.51 -5.73
C GLU A 375 -22.69 21.50 -5.68
N ASN A 376 -23.66 21.31 -6.59
CA ASN A 376 -24.84 22.15 -6.62
C ASN A 376 -25.88 21.64 -5.61
N ALA A 377 -25.82 22.13 -4.39
CA ALA A 377 -26.75 21.75 -3.33
C ALA A 377 -28.24 22.02 -3.68
N ARG A 378 -28.52 22.92 -4.65
CA ARG A 378 -29.89 23.26 -5.08
C ARG A 378 -30.42 22.33 -6.17
N ASP A 379 -29.65 21.36 -6.63
CA ASP A 379 -30.13 20.38 -7.61
C ASP A 379 -31.36 19.64 -7.03
N PRO A 380 -32.53 19.66 -7.71
CA PRO A 380 -33.75 19.03 -7.19
C PRO A 380 -33.63 17.52 -7.05
N ARG A 381 -32.73 16.88 -7.79
CA ARG A 381 -32.46 15.45 -7.74
C ARG A 381 -31.84 14.99 -6.41
N LEU A 382 -31.27 15.93 -5.65
CA LEU A 382 -30.71 15.65 -4.31
C LEU A 382 -31.77 15.39 -3.26
N THR A 383 -32.99 15.91 -3.41
CA THR A 383 -34.03 15.76 -2.38
C THR A 383 -34.30 14.29 -2.02
N PRO A 384 -34.62 13.38 -2.97
CA PRO A 384 -34.85 11.98 -2.64
C PRO A 384 -33.58 11.26 -2.13
N LEU A 385 -32.39 11.72 -2.52
CA LEU A 385 -31.15 11.16 -1.98
C LEU A 385 -30.93 11.55 -0.52
N LEU A 386 -31.21 12.80 -0.16
CA LEU A 386 -31.13 13.29 1.22
C LEU A 386 -32.16 12.62 2.13
N ASP A 387 -33.38 12.37 1.62
CA ASP A 387 -34.41 11.60 2.34
C ASP A 387 -33.94 10.16 2.60
N THR A 388 -33.32 9.53 1.61
CA THR A 388 -32.74 8.19 1.77
C THR A 388 -31.57 8.20 2.74
N ALA A 389 -30.74 9.24 2.76
CA ALA A 389 -29.61 9.37 3.69
C ALA A 389 -30.10 9.44 5.15
N ILE A 390 -31.16 10.22 5.42
CA ILE A 390 -31.78 10.30 6.76
C ILE A 390 -32.39 8.95 7.18
N ALA A 391 -33.03 8.25 6.25
CA ALA A 391 -33.66 6.97 6.52
C ALA A 391 -32.65 5.81 6.67
N THR A 392 -31.36 6.05 6.41
CA THR A 392 -30.31 5.02 6.53
C THR A 392 -30.15 4.60 7.99
N PRO A 393 -30.21 3.29 8.32
CA PRO A 393 -30.08 2.83 9.69
C PRO A 393 -28.70 3.16 10.30
N ALA A 394 -28.65 3.47 11.58
CA ALA A 394 -27.38 3.73 12.30
C ALA A 394 -26.42 2.53 12.32
N SER A 395 -26.91 1.30 12.10
CA SER A 395 -26.09 0.10 11.95
C SER A 395 -25.36 0.03 10.61
N SER A 396 -25.73 0.84 9.62
CA SER A 396 -25.07 0.90 8.34
C SER A 396 -23.71 1.56 8.43
N GLN A 397 -22.70 0.97 7.78
CA GLN A 397 -21.37 1.59 7.68
C GLN A 397 -21.35 2.88 6.83
N ALA A 398 -22.39 3.14 6.05
CA ALA A 398 -22.57 4.40 5.34
C ALA A 398 -23.08 5.54 6.24
N TYR A 399 -23.72 5.21 7.38
CA TYR A 399 -24.45 6.17 8.21
C TYR A 399 -23.64 7.40 8.61
N PRO A 400 -22.40 7.30 9.15
CA PRO A 400 -21.66 8.49 9.57
C PRO A 400 -21.35 9.43 8.40
N THR A 401 -21.03 8.86 7.24
CA THR A 401 -20.76 9.65 6.01
C THR A 401 -22.02 10.34 5.53
N LEU A 402 -23.12 9.61 5.39
CA LEU A 402 -24.39 10.13 4.88
C LEU A 402 -24.97 11.22 5.79
N ALA A 403 -24.85 11.06 7.11
CA ALA A 403 -25.28 12.07 8.07
C ALA A 403 -24.53 13.40 7.90
N LEU A 404 -23.20 13.35 7.74
CA LEU A 404 -22.41 14.57 7.52
C LEU A 404 -22.64 15.20 6.13
N GLU A 405 -22.82 14.39 5.09
CA GLU A 405 -23.15 14.91 3.77
C GLU A 405 -24.54 15.55 3.75
N TRP A 406 -25.49 14.97 4.48
CA TRP A 406 -26.79 15.61 4.68
C TRP A 406 -26.65 16.99 5.33
N VAL A 407 -25.85 17.10 6.40
CA VAL A 407 -25.56 18.39 7.07
C VAL A 407 -24.96 19.41 6.10
N ARG A 408 -23.93 19.01 5.36
CA ARG A 408 -23.25 19.85 4.38
C ARG A 408 -24.22 20.41 3.32
N LEU A 409 -24.98 19.52 2.71
CA LEU A 409 -25.89 19.86 1.62
C LEU A 409 -27.12 20.62 2.10
N SER A 410 -27.70 20.26 3.25
CA SER A 410 -28.86 20.96 3.81
C SER A 410 -28.54 22.41 4.19
N ARG A 411 -27.37 22.66 4.79
CA ARG A 411 -26.90 24.02 5.04
C ARG A 411 -26.74 24.83 3.73
N ALA A 412 -26.13 24.23 2.72
CA ALA A 412 -25.94 24.89 1.42
C ALA A 412 -27.28 25.14 0.68
N ARG A 413 -28.34 24.40 1.03
CA ARG A 413 -29.73 24.62 0.56
C ARG A 413 -30.47 25.70 1.35
N GLY A 414 -29.92 26.19 2.45
CA GLY A 414 -30.52 27.20 3.30
C GLY A 414 -31.47 26.63 4.37
N VAL A 415 -31.37 25.35 4.68
CA VAL A 415 -32.03 24.79 5.89
C VAL A 415 -31.44 25.50 7.11
N SER A 416 -32.29 25.85 8.08
CA SER A 416 -31.86 26.60 9.26
C SER A 416 -30.80 25.84 10.06
N ASP A 417 -29.76 26.54 10.56
CA ASP A 417 -28.73 25.92 11.41
C ASP A 417 -29.35 25.25 12.64
N ARG A 418 -30.46 25.75 13.15
CA ARG A 418 -31.19 25.13 14.29
C ARG A 418 -31.73 23.74 13.93
N GLU A 419 -32.31 23.60 12.75
CA GLU A 419 -32.85 22.32 12.28
C GLU A 419 -31.72 21.34 11.98
N VAL A 420 -30.67 21.84 11.30
CA VAL A 420 -29.47 21.03 10.98
C VAL A 420 -28.79 20.56 12.27
N PHE A 421 -28.65 21.44 13.28
CA PHE A 421 -28.07 21.10 14.55
C PHE A 421 -28.89 20.01 15.27
N ALA A 422 -30.20 20.15 15.33
CA ALA A 422 -31.05 19.14 15.97
C ALA A 422 -30.88 17.75 15.34
N ARG A 423 -30.90 17.68 14.02
CA ARG A 423 -30.64 16.43 13.28
C ARG A 423 -29.24 15.89 13.49
N LEU A 424 -28.25 16.77 13.54
CA LEU A 424 -26.87 16.38 13.79
C LEU A 424 -26.69 15.79 15.20
N GLN A 425 -27.34 16.35 16.21
CA GLN A 425 -27.32 15.79 17.58
C GLN A 425 -28.00 14.42 17.65
N GLU A 426 -29.11 14.24 16.94
CA GLU A 426 -29.76 12.94 16.80
C GLU A 426 -28.81 11.92 16.15
N ALA A 427 -28.17 12.30 15.04
CA ALA A 427 -27.21 11.45 14.36
C ALA A 427 -25.99 11.12 15.22
N ARG A 428 -25.49 12.10 15.99
CA ARG A 428 -24.38 11.92 16.93
C ARG A 428 -24.72 10.93 18.05
N ALA A 429 -25.95 10.97 18.57
CA ALA A 429 -26.41 10.04 19.59
C ALA A 429 -26.47 8.59 19.10
N HIS A 430 -26.65 8.38 17.81
CA HIS A 430 -26.67 7.06 17.17
C HIS A 430 -25.29 6.55 16.73
N LEU A 431 -24.21 7.34 16.90
CA LEU A 431 -22.87 6.84 16.60
C LEU A 431 -22.52 5.68 17.52
N ALA A 432 -21.87 4.66 16.97
CA ALA A 432 -21.37 3.55 17.76
C ALA A 432 -20.44 4.05 18.89
N ALA A 433 -20.53 3.49 20.08
CA ALA A 433 -19.73 3.90 21.25
C ALA A 433 -18.23 3.84 20.96
N ASP A 434 -17.82 2.86 20.16
CA ASP A 434 -16.46 2.63 19.69
C ASP A 434 -16.11 3.43 18.41
N SER A 435 -16.90 4.43 18.00
CA SER A 435 -16.59 5.29 16.86
C SER A 435 -15.24 5.97 17.01
N THR A 436 -14.50 6.09 15.89
CA THR A 436 -13.17 6.67 15.87
C THR A 436 -13.14 8.12 16.34
N VAL A 437 -11.98 8.56 16.82
CA VAL A 437 -11.77 9.95 17.24
C VAL A 437 -12.05 10.91 16.10
N SER A 438 -11.57 10.61 14.87
CA SER A 438 -11.85 11.43 13.69
C SER A 438 -13.33 11.54 13.36
N THR A 439 -14.09 10.44 13.52
CA THR A 439 -15.54 10.48 13.34
C THR A 439 -16.21 11.38 14.38
N LYS A 440 -15.89 11.21 15.66
CA LYS A 440 -16.42 12.06 16.74
C LYS A 440 -16.06 13.53 16.54
N ASN A 441 -14.82 13.81 16.16
CA ASN A 441 -14.35 15.16 15.87
C ASN A 441 -15.11 15.82 14.72
N ALA A 442 -15.38 15.08 13.64
CA ALA A 442 -16.12 15.64 12.51
C ALA A 442 -17.57 16.02 12.90
N PHE A 443 -18.24 15.20 13.70
CA PHE A 443 -19.56 15.54 14.23
C PHE A 443 -19.51 16.72 15.23
N THR A 444 -18.47 16.81 16.06
CA THR A 444 -18.25 17.94 16.97
C THR A 444 -18.01 19.23 16.19
N LEU A 445 -17.16 19.21 15.16
CA LEU A 445 -16.91 20.37 14.29
C LEU A 445 -18.18 20.83 13.57
N ALA A 446 -18.94 19.89 13.00
CA ALA A 446 -20.21 20.20 12.37
C ALA A 446 -21.23 20.79 13.38
N SER A 447 -21.23 20.29 14.63
CA SER A 447 -22.04 20.85 15.71
C SER A 447 -21.63 22.30 16.04
N ALA A 448 -20.33 22.58 16.15
CA ALA A 448 -19.85 23.94 16.36
C ALA A 448 -20.32 24.90 15.25
N GLN A 449 -20.23 24.46 14.00
CA GLN A 449 -20.60 25.25 12.83
C GLN A 449 -22.12 25.54 12.71
N THR A 450 -22.96 24.77 13.39
CA THR A 450 -24.43 24.85 13.31
C THR A 450 -25.09 25.19 14.64
N SER A 451 -24.30 25.45 15.69
CA SER A 451 -24.78 25.69 17.05
C SER A 451 -25.74 26.89 17.10
N PRO A 452 -26.98 26.71 17.62
CA PRO A 452 -27.97 27.77 17.68
C PRO A 452 -27.81 28.73 18.87
N SER A 453 -26.88 28.40 19.80
CA SER A 453 -26.58 29.24 20.97
C SER A 453 -25.09 29.25 21.29
N VAL A 454 -24.64 30.26 22.05
CA VAL A 454 -23.26 30.39 22.53
C VAL A 454 -22.85 29.20 23.39
N ALA A 455 -23.74 28.75 24.28
CA ALA A 455 -23.46 27.63 25.18
C ALA A 455 -23.18 26.32 24.39
N GLU A 456 -24.03 26.04 23.40
CA GLU A 456 -23.85 24.88 22.54
C GLU A 456 -22.60 25.00 21.63
N PHE A 457 -22.33 26.20 21.12
CA PHE A 457 -21.12 26.48 20.39
C PHE A 457 -19.88 26.17 21.24
N VAL A 458 -19.79 26.74 22.44
CA VAL A 458 -18.64 26.56 23.34
C VAL A 458 -18.42 25.08 23.68
N THR A 459 -19.49 24.32 23.91
CA THR A 459 -19.40 22.87 24.17
C THR A 459 -18.78 22.09 23.03
N ASN A 460 -18.87 22.58 21.79
CA ASN A 460 -18.41 21.89 20.58
C ASN A 460 -17.13 22.51 19.98
N THR A 461 -16.45 23.45 20.68
CA THR A 461 -15.25 24.12 20.13
C THR A 461 -13.98 23.28 20.19
N SER A 462 -13.90 22.34 21.13
CA SER A 462 -12.69 21.57 21.38
C SER A 462 -12.75 20.19 20.73
N LEU A 463 -11.73 19.86 19.94
CA LEU A 463 -11.56 18.54 19.34
C LEU A 463 -10.45 17.77 20.04
N VAL A 464 -10.61 16.45 20.12
CA VAL A 464 -9.58 15.56 20.63
C VAL A 464 -8.61 15.25 19.49
N ALA A 465 -7.30 15.34 19.73
CA ALA A 465 -6.33 14.96 18.71
C ALA A 465 -6.43 13.46 18.41
N ALA A 466 -6.61 13.14 17.14
CA ALA A 466 -6.66 11.75 16.67
C ALA A 466 -5.25 11.13 16.56
N GLY A 467 -4.24 11.96 16.39
CA GLY A 467 -2.83 11.58 16.24
C GLY A 467 -2.04 12.64 15.48
N LEU A 468 -0.76 12.42 15.30
CA LEU A 468 0.10 13.23 14.43
C LEU A 468 0.05 12.68 13.01
N THR A 469 -0.05 13.56 12.02
CA THR A 469 0.14 13.18 10.62
C THR A 469 1.64 13.15 10.34
N ALA A 470 2.20 11.95 10.16
CA ALA A 470 3.54 11.79 9.63
C ALA A 470 3.48 11.88 8.11
N GLU A 471 4.40 12.62 7.49
CA GLU A 471 4.52 12.60 6.03
C GLU A 471 5.12 11.28 5.55
N PRO A 472 4.60 10.73 4.46
CA PRO A 472 3.55 11.20 3.56
C PRO A 472 2.13 10.65 3.85
N GLY A 473 1.52 11.01 4.98
CA GLY A 473 0.09 10.75 5.19
C GLY A 473 -0.28 9.62 6.16
N ALA A 474 0.66 9.12 6.96
CA ALA A 474 0.34 8.23 8.07
C ALA A 474 -0.07 9.02 9.31
N THR A 475 -1.15 8.61 9.98
CA THR A 475 -1.53 9.15 11.29
C THR A 475 -1.00 8.24 12.38
N VAL A 476 -0.22 8.80 13.28
CA VAL A 476 0.32 8.10 14.45
C VAL A 476 -0.49 8.50 15.67
N PRO A 477 -1.06 7.56 16.44
CA PRO A 477 -1.70 7.88 17.70
C PRO A 477 -0.69 8.52 18.65
N ASP A 478 -1.04 9.68 19.20
CA ASP A 478 -0.26 10.31 20.26
C ASP A 478 -1.18 10.64 21.43
N PRO A 479 -1.16 9.83 22.50
CA PRO A 479 -2.01 10.05 23.66
C PRO A 479 -1.62 11.29 24.48
N SER A 480 -0.47 11.89 24.21
CA SER A 480 -0.02 13.11 24.89
C SER A 480 -0.66 14.38 24.33
N LEU A 481 -1.29 14.30 23.14
CA LEU A 481 -1.92 15.44 22.51
C LEU A 481 -3.17 15.89 23.30
N LYS A 482 -3.17 17.15 23.67
CA LYS A 482 -4.30 17.76 24.38
C LYS A 482 -5.42 18.14 23.40
N PRO A 483 -6.67 18.23 23.88
CA PRO A 483 -7.74 18.81 23.10
C PRO A 483 -7.37 20.22 22.62
N ALA A 484 -7.72 20.56 21.40
CA ALA A 484 -7.38 21.84 20.79
C ALA A 484 -8.57 22.41 20.02
N ILE A 485 -8.59 23.73 19.87
CA ILE A 485 -9.57 24.44 19.05
C ILE A 485 -9.02 24.45 17.62
N PRO A 486 -9.73 23.89 16.62
CA PRO A 486 -9.27 23.91 15.23
C PRO A 486 -9.40 25.33 14.61
N ASP A 487 -8.59 25.61 13.59
CA ASP A 487 -8.54 26.90 12.92
C ASP A 487 -9.89 27.33 12.36
N GLU A 488 -10.70 26.39 11.88
CA GLU A 488 -12.05 26.67 11.38
C GLU A 488 -12.97 27.20 12.49
N VAL A 489 -12.87 26.63 13.70
CA VAL A 489 -13.62 27.10 14.87
C VAL A 489 -13.06 28.42 15.37
N ALA A 490 -11.74 28.57 15.43
CA ALA A 490 -11.09 29.82 15.80
C ALA A 490 -11.52 30.97 14.85
N THR A 491 -11.62 30.69 13.56
CA THR A 491 -12.11 31.67 12.56
C THR A 491 -13.58 32.05 12.80
N LEU A 492 -14.43 31.11 13.17
CA LEU A 492 -15.81 31.40 13.57
C LEU A 492 -15.86 32.26 14.83
N MET A 493 -15.04 31.94 15.82
CA MET A 493 -14.92 32.70 17.07
C MET A 493 -14.56 34.16 16.82
N GLN A 494 -13.61 34.44 15.91
CA GLN A 494 -13.20 35.80 15.55
C GLN A 494 -14.33 36.67 14.98
N ARG A 495 -15.38 36.07 14.47
CA ARG A 495 -16.56 36.78 13.91
C ARG A 495 -17.64 37.04 14.95
N LEU A 496 -17.51 36.54 16.18
CA LEU A 496 -18.49 36.71 17.21
C LEU A 496 -18.42 38.13 17.83
N PRO A 497 -19.56 38.73 18.20
CA PRO A 497 -19.58 39.99 18.92
C PRO A 497 -18.84 39.89 20.26
N LEU A 498 -18.28 40.99 20.77
CA LEU A 498 -17.54 41.03 22.02
C LEU A 498 -18.39 40.57 23.22
N ALA A 499 -19.69 40.87 23.22
CA ALA A 499 -20.61 40.38 24.25
C ALA A 499 -20.69 38.86 24.30
N THR A 500 -20.71 38.22 23.13
CA THR A 500 -20.70 36.75 22.97
C THR A 500 -19.36 36.15 23.44
N TRP A 501 -18.26 36.83 23.17
CA TRP A 501 -16.94 36.41 23.67
C TRP A 501 -16.89 36.41 25.20
N ARG A 502 -17.47 37.47 25.84
CA ARG A 502 -17.54 37.53 27.30
C ARG A 502 -18.38 36.39 27.87
N GLU A 503 -19.52 36.10 27.25
CA GLU A 503 -20.40 34.98 27.66
C GLU A 503 -19.68 33.65 27.49
N ALA A 504 -19.00 33.45 26.36
CA ALA A 504 -18.21 32.24 26.10
C ALA A 504 -17.07 32.08 27.12
N ALA A 505 -16.31 33.14 27.41
CA ALA A 505 -15.20 33.12 28.37
C ALA A 505 -15.63 32.80 29.81
N LEU A 506 -16.85 33.10 30.17
CA LEU A 506 -17.45 32.79 31.49
C LEU A 506 -18.11 31.40 31.54
N SER A 507 -18.16 30.70 30.40
CA SER A 507 -18.75 29.37 30.31
C SER A 507 -17.85 28.31 30.96
N PRO A 508 -18.37 27.49 31.90
CA PRO A 508 -17.63 26.40 32.53
C PRO A 508 -17.33 25.27 31.51
N ALA A 509 -17.94 25.30 30.34
CA ALA A 509 -17.73 24.30 29.28
C ALA A 509 -16.46 24.56 28.44
N LEU A 510 -15.84 25.76 28.50
CA LEU A 510 -14.57 26.01 27.88
C LEU A 510 -13.47 25.25 28.66
N PRO A 511 -12.75 24.33 28.00
CA PRO A 511 -11.57 23.77 28.63
C PRO A 511 -10.56 24.88 28.91
N PRO A 512 -9.80 24.84 30.03
CA PRO A 512 -8.71 25.76 30.24
C PRO A 512 -7.71 25.58 29.10
N THR A 513 -7.67 26.51 28.18
CA THR A 513 -6.66 26.54 27.13
C THR A 513 -5.33 26.87 27.76
N PRO A 514 -4.30 26.03 27.68
CA PRO A 514 -2.95 26.50 27.90
C PRO A 514 -2.58 27.37 26.70
N TYR A 515 -2.40 28.66 26.93
CA TYR A 515 -1.66 29.54 26.05
C TYR A 515 -0.18 29.19 26.14
#